data_7d06d88e7d656e97656effc0286556a7
#
_entry.id   7d06d88e7d656e97656effc0286556a7
#
_cell.length_a   1.000
_cell.length_b   1.000
_cell.length_c   1.000
_cell.angle_alpha   90.00
_cell.angle_beta   90.00
_cell.angle_gamma   90.00
#
_symmetry.space_group_name_H-M   'P 1'
#
loop_
_entity.id
_entity.type
_entity.pdbx_description
1 polymer ?
#
loop_
_entity_poly.entity_id
_entity_poly.type
_entity_poly.pdbx_seq_one_letter_code
_entity_poly.pdbx_strand_id
1 'polypeptide(L)'
;PDNFSAETETTIANVVALASDPDVKAIVFVQAVPGAAAAIDKVRETRPDMLFVAGVAAEDPATIASKADIVMLVDEISMGTSIPTKAAEMGAKTFIHYSFARHLSYATIAARRELMIQKCNELGIEFVDVAAPDPTGDAGVSGAQQFILEDVPRQIAQYGKDTAFFSTNCSMQEPLIRSVLEQGGIYPQQCCPSPYHGYPAALNINVSGHAGDVQYMLDSIDEKLTEAGQEARMATWGVPINMLMVEAGVDYSIEFLEGRTNGRLDEGVLNGIVNRIAGGEGKAQLTKYNEDGVELDNY
;
A
#
# COMPACT_ATOMS: atom_id res chain seq x y z
N PRO A 1 -16.41 -6.56 8.97
CA PRO A 1 -16.12 -7.34 10.18
C PRO A 1 -14.82 -6.88 10.84
N ASP A 2 -14.72 -6.99 12.18
CA ASP A 2 -13.53 -6.56 12.92
C ASP A 2 -12.38 -7.55 12.77
N ASN A 3 -12.70 -8.82 12.59
CA ASN A 3 -11.76 -9.90 12.31
C ASN A 3 -12.06 -10.53 10.95
N PHE A 4 -11.77 -9.81 9.88
CA PHE A 4 -12.08 -10.22 8.52
C PHE A 4 -11.45 -11.58 8.12
N SER A 5 -10.32 -11.96 8.71
CA SER A 5 -9.69 -13.26 8.46
C SER A 5 -10.51 -14.45 8.97
N ALA A 6 -11.37 -14.25 9.98
CA ALA A 6 -12.21 -15.29 10.58
C ALA A 6 -13.71 -15.10 10.29
N GLU A 7 -14.12 -13.95 9.74
CA GLU A 7 -15.53 -13.58 9.59
C GLU A 7 -15.98 -13.55 8.11
N THR A 8 -15.54 -14.52 7.32
CA THR A 8 -15.88 -14.66 5.90
C THR A 8 -17.40 -14.65 5.65
N GLU A 9 -18.18 -15.36 6.48
CA GLU A 9 -19.64 -15.40 6.35
C GLU A 9 -20.30 -14.04 6.59
N THR A 10 -19.75 -13.23 7.49
CA THR A 10 -20.22 -11.87 7.73
C THR A 10 -19.97 -10.98 6.50
N THR A 11 -18.80 -11.12 5.87
CA THR A 11 -18.49 -10.43 4.61
C THR A 11 -19.51 -10.78 3.53
N ILE A 12 -19.77 -12.08 3.32
CA ILE A 12 -20.75 -12.56 2.33
C ILE A 12 -22.15 -12.00 2.63
N ALA A 13 -22.59 -12.09 3.88
CA ALA A 13 -23.91 -11.63 4.28
C ALA A 13 -24.10 -10.11 4.05
N ASN A 14 -23.09 -9.31 4.37
CA ASN A 14 -23.13 -7.87 4.18
C ASN A 14 -23.21 -7.48 2.69
N VAL A 15 -22.42 -8.12 1.83
CA VAL A 15 -22.43 -7.86 0.38
C VAL A 15 -23.78 -8.25 -0.23
N VAL A 16 -24.32 -9.42 0.14
CA VAL A 16 -25.64 -9.89 -0.31
C VAL A 16 -26.74 -8.94 0.16
N ALA A 17 -26.68 -8.45 1.39
CA ALA A 17 -27.65 -7.49 1.93
C ALA A 17 -27.62 -6.16 1.14
N LEU A 18 -26.44 -5.61 0.84
CA LEU A 18 -26.30 -4.43 0.00
C LEU A 18 -26.86 -4.66 -1.41
N ALA A 19 -26.56 -5.80 -2.01
CA ALA A 19 -27.00 -6.14 -3.36
C ALA A 19 -28.51 -6.41 -3.45
N SER A 20 -29.21 -6.64 -2.33
CA SER A 20 -30.66 -6.83 -2.31
C SER A 20 -31.44 -5.55 -2.59
N ASP A 21 -30.82 -4.38 -2.40
CA ASP A 21 -31.40 -3.09 -2.78
C ASP A 21 -31.41 -2.96 -4.31
N PRO A 22 -32.58 -2.78 -4.96
CA PRO A 22 -32.68 -2.68 -6.42
C PRO A 22 -32.01 -1.40 -6.96
N ASP A 23 -31.78 -0.39 -6.14
CA ASP A 23 -31.15 0.85 -6.55
C ASP A 23 -29.62 0.74 -6.56
N VAL A 24 -29.05 -0.23 -5.86
CA VAL A 24 -27.62 -0.54 -5.90
C VAL A 24 -27.28 -1.22 -7.24
N LYS A 25 -26.41 -0.63 -8.04
CA LYS A 25 -26.01 -1.11 -9.38
C LYS A 25 -24.56 -1.53 -9.47
N ALA A 26 -23.73 -1.05 -8.56
CA ALA A 26 -22.31 -1.40 -8.45
C ALA A 26 -21.89 -1.52 -6.98
N ILE A 27 -20.93 -2.38 -6.70
CA ILE A 27 -20.30 -2.47 -5.38
C ILE A 27 -18.79 -2.30 -5.56
N VAL A 28 -18.25 -1.29 -4.89
CA VAL A 28 -16.81 -1.03 -4.79
C VAL A 28 -16.35 -1.46 -3.40
N PHE A 29 -15.49 -2.48 -3.34
CA PHE A 29 -14.88 -2.89 -2.09
C PHE A 29 -13.77 -1.91 -1.71
N VAL A 30 -13.84 -1.33 -0.52
CA VAL A 30 -12.75 -0.51 0.03
C VAL A 30 -11.54 -1.40 0.35
N GLN A 31 -11.81 -2.64 0.78
CA GLN A 31 -10.84 -3.70 0.90
C GLN A 31 -11.54 -5.04 0.63
N ALA A 32 -11.19 -5.68 -0.51
CA ALA A 32 -11.76 -6.97 -0.87
C ALA A 32 -11.09 -8.08 -0.04
N VAL A 33 -11.62 -8.29 1.18
CA VAL A 33 -11.14 -9.29 2.14
C VAL A 33 -11.63 -10.69 1.79
N PRO A 34 -11.07 -11.77 2.38
CA PRO A 34 -11.57 -13.14 2.19
C PRO A 34 -13.09 -13.27 2.33
N GLY A 35 -13.72 -13.87 1.34
CA GLY A 35 -15.17 -13.95 1.18
C GLY A 35 -15.77 -13.00 0.15
N ALA A 36 -15.00 -12.03 -0.36
CA ALA A 36 -15.46 -11.10 -1.40
C ALA A 36 -15.82 -11.86 -2.69
N ALA A 37 -14.98 -12.77 -3.16
CA ALA A 37 -15.22 -13.58 -4.36
C ALA A 37 -16.46 -14.46 -4.22
N ALA A 38 -16.64 -15.12 -3.07
CA ALA A 38 -17.83 -15.94 -2.79
C ALA A 38 -19.11 -15.10 -2.71
N ALA A 39 -19.02 -13.88 -2.17
CA ALA A 39 -20.13 -12.94 -2.13
C ALA A 39 -20.57 -12.49 -3.53
N ILE A 40 -19.60 -12.19 -4.40
CA ILE A 40 -19.85 -11.83 -5.80
C ILE A 40 -20.58 -12.95 -6.52
N ASP A 41 -20.11 -14.21 -6.40
CA ASP A 41 -20.79 -15.37 -6.99
C ASP A 41 -22.24 -15.46 -6.54
N LYS A 42 -22.49 -15.36 -5.24
CA LYS A 42 -23.82 -15.45 -4.68
C LYS A 42 -24.75 -14.33 -5.14
N VAL A 43 -24.25 -13.11 -5.26
CA VAL A 43 -25.04 -11.99 -5.79
C VAL A 43 -25.33 -12.18 -7.27
N ARG A 44 -24.41 -12.68 -8.06
CA ARG A 44 -24.58 -12.88 -9.52
C ARG A 44 -25.64 -13.94 -9.87
N GLU A 45 -26.00 -14.83 -8.95
CA GLU A 45 -27.14 -15.74 -9.13
C GLU A 45 -28.46 -14.99 -9.37
N THR A 46 -28.63 -13.81 -8.76
CA THR A 46 -29.85 -13.00 -8.83
C THR A 46 -29.65 -11.64 -9.49
N ARG A 47 -28.44 -11.11 -9.47
CA ARG A 47 -28.07 -9.81 -10.01
C ARG A 47 -26.84 -9.91 -10.94
N PRO A 48 -26.99 -10.59 -12.10
CA PRO A 48 -25.87 -10.74 -13.05
C PRO A 48 -25.45 -9.42 -13.71
N ASP A 49 -26.29 -8.40 -13.65
CA ASP A 49 -26.09 -7.06 -14.18
C ASP A 49 -25.11 -6.21 -13.33
N MET A 50 -24.99 -6.53 -12.03
CA MET A 50 -24.23 -5.71 -11.08
C MET A 50 -22.72 -5.67 -11.41
N LEU A 51 -22.11 -4.48 -11.32
CA LEU A 51 -20.67 -4.30 -11.44
C LEU A 51 -19.98 -4.48 -10.09
N PHE A 52 -18.85 -5.18 -10.09
CA PHE A 52 -18.02 -5.37 -8.89
C PHE A 52 -16.60 -4.88 -9.12
N VAL A 53 -16.17 -3.96 -8.30
CA VAL A 53 -14.79 -3.45 -8.28
C VAL A 53 -14.14 -3.84 -6.96
N ALA A 54 -13.07 -4.61 -7.02
CA ALA A 54 -12.25 -4.97 -5.86
C ALA A 54 -11.11 -3.96 -5.73
N GLY A 55 -11.32 -2.89 -4.98
CA GLY A 55 -10.27 -1.97 -4.58
C GLY A 55 -9.51 -2.51 -3.38
N VAL A 56 -8.19 -2.34 -3.35
CA VAL A 56 -7.30 -2.84 -2.27
C VAL A 56 -7.55 -4.32 -1.98
N ALA A 57 -7.48 -5.17 -3.02
CA ALA A 57 -7.79 -6.58 -2.92
C ALA A 57 -6.82 -7.29 -1.95
N ALA A 58 -7.38 -8.02 -0.99
CA ALA A 58 -6.64 -8.78 0.02
C ALA A 58 -6.95 -10.28 -0.01
N GLU A 59 -7.81 -10.70 -0.93
CA GLU A 59 -8.08 -12.11 -1.23
C GLU A 59 -7.03 -12.62 -2.24
N ASP A 60 -6.90 -13.94 -2.38
CA ASP A 60 -6.01 -14.55 -3.37
C ASP A 60 -6.22 -13.94 -4.77
N PRO A 61 -5.15 -13.49 -5.45
CA PRO A 61 -5.27 -12.75 -6.69
C PRO A 61 -6.02 -13.48 -7.81
N ALA A 62 -5.77 -14.77 -8.00
CA ALA A 62 -6.44 -15.56 -9.02
C ALA A 62 -7.93 -15.78 -8.68
N THR A 63 -8.23 -15.97 -7.40
CA THR A 63 -9.60 -16.15 -6.92
C THR A 63 -10.42 -14.90 -7.16
N ILE A 64 -9.97 -13.73 -6.71
CA ILE A 64 -10.75 -12.49 -6.86
C ILE A 64 -10.83 -12.04 -8.33
N ALA A 65 -9.76 -12.21 -9.13
CA ALA A 65 -9.76 -11.91 -10.56
C ALA A 65 -10.79 -12.72 -11.35
N SER A 66 -11.06 -13.96 -10.92
CA SER A 66 -12.06 -14.81 -11.56
C SER A 66 -13.52 -14.37 -11.32
N LYS A 67 -13.76 -13.42 -10.42
CA LYS A 67 -15.09 -13.03 -9.92
C LYS A 67 -15.42 -11.56 -10.07
N ALA A 68 -14.55 -10.68 -9.66
CA ALA A 68 -14.75 -9.23 -9.81
C ALA A 68 -14.54 -8.80 -11.27
N ASP A 69 -15.20 -7.72 -11.66
CA ASP A 69 -15.05 -7.15 -13.01
C ASP A 69 -13.78 -6.33 -13.13
N ILE A 70 -13.36 -5.68 -12.04
CA ILE A 70 -12.11 -4.94 -11.92
C ILE A 70 -11.46 -5.29 -10.59
N VAL A 71 -10.17 -5.58 -10.60
CA VAL A 71 -9.37 -5.82 -9.40
C VAL A 71 -8.15 -4.91 -9.42
N MET A 72 -7.94 -4.17 -8.33
CA MET A 72 -6.77 -3.30 -8.17
C MET A 72 -6.00 -3.70 -6.91
N LEU A 73 -4.68 -3.87 -7.10
CA LEU A 73 -3.72 -4.27 -6.07
C LEU A 73 -2.58 -3.26 -6.01
N VAL A 74 -1.93 -3.19 -4.86
CA VAL A 74 -0.63 -2.50 -4.76
C VAL A 74 0.44 -3.43 -5.32
N ASP A 75 1.28 -2.93 -6.24
CA ASP A 75 2.45 -3.67 -6.69
C ASP A 75 3.55 -3.66 -5.62
N GLU A 76 3.39 -4.52 -4.63
CA GLU A 76 4.35 -4.68 -3.54
C GLU A 76 5.70 -5.23 -4.00
N ILE A 77 5.72 -6.00 -5.09
CA ILE A 77 6.93 -6.68 -5.59
C ILE A 77 7.88 -5.64 -6.19
N SER A 78 7.39 -4.75 -7.05
CA SER A 78 8.21 -3.69 -7.66
C SER A 78 8.80 -2.70 -6.65
N MET A 79 8.23 -2.59 -5.45
CA MET A 79 8.84 -1.86 -4.34
C MET A 79 10.22 -2.43 -3.95
N GLY A 80 10.47 -3.72 -4.21
CA GLY A 80 11.76 -4.36 -4.00
C GLY A 80 12.89 -3.73 -4.81
N THR A 81 12.56 -3.07 -5.91
CA THR A 81 13.51 -2.35 -6.76
C THR A 81 13.47 -0.84 -6.52
N SER A 82 12.28 -0.26 -6.44
CA SER A 82 12.11 1.21 -6.36
C SER A 82 12.60 1.79 -5.04
N ILE A 83 12.36 1.13 -3.91
CA ILE A 83 12.75 1.64 -2.58
C ILE A 83 14.29 1.66 -2.39
N PRO A 84 15.05 0.58 -2.70
CA PRO A 84 16.51 0.67 -2.66
C PRO A 84 17.09 1.65 -3.67
N THR A 85 16.48 1.79 -4.86
CA THR A 85 16.90 2.80 -5.83
C THR A 85 16.77 4.20 -5.24
N LYS A 86 15.62 4.50 -4.62
CA LYS A 86 15.39 5.77 -3.92
C LYS A 86 16.39 5.99 -2.77
N ALA A 87 16.68 4.95 -1.99
CA ALA A 87 17.69 5.02 -0.94
C ALA A 87 19.08 5.35 -1.50
N ALA A 88 19.47 4.77 -2.64
CA ALA A 88 20.74 5.07 -3.32
C ALA A 88 20.81 6.53 -3.79
N GLU A 89 19.74 7.05 -4.40
CA GLU A 89 19.63 8.48 -4.80
C GLU A 89 19.84 9.43 -3.62
N MET A 90 19.41 9.01 -2.41
CA MET A 90 19.58 9.74 -1.17
C MET A 90 20.95 9.53 -0.51
N GLY A 91 21.82 8.72 -1.10
CA GLY A 91 23.19 8.49 -0.64
C GLY A 91 23.34 7.37 0.38
N ALA A 92 22.40 6.42 0.45
CA ALA A 92 22.49 5.28 1.36
C ALA A 92 23.70 4.38 1.04
N LYS A 93 24.39 3.92 2.08
CA LYS A 93 25.45 2.90 2.03
C LYS A 93 25.03 1.60 2.70
N THR A 94 24.09 1.69 3.64
CA THR A 94 23.51 0.54 4.32
C THR A 94 21.97 0.65 4.24
N PHE A 95 21.29 -0.47 4.12
CA PHE A 95 19.83 -0.56 4.06
C PHE A 95 19.34 -1.53 5.13
N ILE A 96 18.70 -1.02 6.17
CA ILE A 96 18.12 -1.82 7.25
C ILE A 96 16.68 -2.19 6.89
N HIS A 97 16.40 -3.48 6.86
CA HIS A 97 15.09 -4.05 6.58
C HIS A 97 14.49 -4.66 7.86
N TYR A 98 13.51 -4.00 8.45
CA TYR A 98 12.76 -4.52 9.59
C TYR A 98 11.61 -5.39 9.13
N SER A 99 11.60 -6.64 9.58
CA SER A 99 10.51 -7.58 9.32
C SER A 99 10.40 -8.62 10.42
N PHE A 100 9.46 -9.53 10.32
CA PHE A 100 9.25 -10.64 11.26
C PHE A 100 8.70 -11.87 10.52
N ALA A 101 8.81 -13.06 11.15
CA ALA A 101 8.56 -14.35 10.49
C ALA A 101 7.20 -14.44 9.79
N ARG A 102 6.11 -13.95 10.41
CA ARG A 102 4.77 -13.98 9.82
C ARG A 102 4.70 -13.16 8.53
N HIS A 103 5.28 -11.96 8.48
CA HIS A 103 5.33 -11.15 7.25
C HIS A 103 6.16 -11.83 6.17
N LEU A 104 7.30 -12.41 6.52
CA LEU A 104 8.15 -13.11 5.55
C LEU A 104 7.54 -14.43 5.05
N SER A 105 6.43 -14.90 5.64
CA SER A 105 5.67 -16.04 5.12
C SER A 105 4.70 -15.66 3.99
N TYR A 106 4.43 -14.36 3.77
CA TYR A 106 3.65 -13.90 2.62
C TYR A 106 4.52 -13.86 1.36
N ALA A 107 4.06 -14.51 0.30
CA ALA A 107 4.83 -14.67 -0.94
C ALA A 107 5.29 -13.33 -1.55
N THR A 108 4.41 -12.32 -1.60
CA THR A 108 4.70 -10.99 -2.13
C THR A 108 5.75 -10.25 -1.30
N ILE A 109 5.69 -10.33 0.02
CA ILE A 109 6.66 -9.70 0.93
C ILE A 109 8.01 -10.41 0.84
N ALA A 110 8.03 -11.74 0.75
CA ALA A 110 9.25 -12.51 0.55
C ALA A 110 9.91 -12.17 -0.80
N ALA A 111 9.13 -12.14 -1.90
CA ALA A 111 9.61 -11.76 -3.22
C ALA A 111 10.18 -10.33 -3.24
N ARG A 112 9.47 -9.37 -2.63
CA ARG A 112 9.95 -8.00 -2.46
C ARG A 112 11.29 -7.94 -1.75
N ARG A 113 11.44 -8.69 -0.64
CA ARG A 113 12.71 -8.76 0.11
C ARG A 113 13.86 -9.26 -0.76
N GLU A 114 13.65 -10.34 -1.52
CA GLU A 114 14.69 -10.88 -2.42
C GLU A 114 15.12 -9.85 -3.47
N LEU A 115 14.16 -9.12 -4.05
CA LEU A 115 14.47 -8.04 -4.98
C LEU A 115 15.19 -6.87 -4.30
N MET A 116 14.86 -6.53 -3.04
CA MET A 116 15.60 -5.52 -2.27
C MET A 116 17.06 -5.92 -2.06
N ILE A 117 17.31 -7.18 -1.71
CA ILE A 117 18.67 -7.72 -1.56
C ILE A 117 19.44 -7.61 -2.88
N GLN A 118 18.85 -8.09 -3.97
CA GLN A 118 19.46 -8.03 -5.30
C GLN A 118 19.77 -6.58 -5.71
N LYS A 119 18.79 -5.67 -5.55
CA LYS A 119 18.95 -4.28 -5.92
C LYS A 119 19.97 -3.56 -5.05
N CYS A 120 20.01 -3.78 -3.75
CA CYS A 120 21.07 -3.26 -2.86
C CYS A 120 22.46 -3.73 -3.30
N ASN A 121 22.61 -5.01 -3.63
CA ASN A 121 23.88 -5.56 -4.14
C ASN A 121 24.30 -4.90 -5.46
N GLU A 122 23.37 -4.70 -6.41
CA GLU A 122 23.62 -4.01 -7.68
C GLU A 122 24.10 -2.55 -7.46
N LEU A 123 23.54 -1.88 -6.45
CA LEU A 123 23.82 -0.48 -6.13
C LEU A 123 25.01 -0.31 -5.17
N GLY A 124 25.62 -1.42 -4.69
CA GLY A 124 26.71 -1.37 -3.73
C GLY A 124 26.28 -0.95 -2.32
N ILE A 125 25.04 -1.18 -1.95
CA ILE A 125 24.47 -0.91 -0.62
C ILE A 125 24.51 -2.19 0.20
N GLU A 126 25.00 -2.13 1.43
CA GLU A 126 24.94 -3.25 2.37
C GLU A 126 23.49 -3.46 2.84
N PHE A 127 22.92 -4.65 2.57
CA PHE A 127 21.58 -5.01 3.04
C PHE A 127 21.66 -5.77 4.37
N VAL A 128 20.88 -5.31 5.35
CA VAL A 128 20.86 -5.88 6.71
C VAL A 128 19.42 -6.20 7.11
N ASP A 129 19.11 -7.48 7.30
CA ASP A 129 17.84 -7.90 7.91
C ASP A 129 17.90 -7.75 9.43
N VAL A 130 16.85 -7.17 9.98
CA VAL A 130 16.64 -7.05 11.42
C VAL A 130 15.29 -7.62 11.79
N ALA A 131 15.28 -8.66 12.62
CA ALA A 131 14.06 -9.26 13.13
C ALA A 131 13.43 -8.34 14.18
N ALA A 132 12.32 -7.72 13.83
CA ALA A 132 11.49 -6.94 14.74
C ALA A 132 10.42 -7.82 15.41
N PRO A 133 9.89 -7.44 16.58
CA PRO A 133 8.75 -8.12 17.19
C PRO A 133 7.51 -8.06 16.27
N ASP A 134 6.78 -9.17 16.19
CA ASP A 134 5.48 -9.19 15.49
C ASP A 134 4.46 -8.38 16.30
N PRO A 135 3.82 -7.34 15.70
CA PRO A 135 2.81 -6.53 16.38
C PRO A 135 1.56 -7.31 16.85
N THR A 136 1.36 -8.52 16.31
CA THR A 136 0.27 -9.42 16.73
C THR A 136 0.73 -10.47 17.76
N GLY A 137 2.02 -10.48 18.10
CA GLY A 137 2.60 -11.35 19.13
C GLY A 137 2.41 -10.80 20.56
N ASP A 138 3.05 -11.45 21.53
CA ASP A 138 2.88 -11.15 22.96
C ASP A 138 3.26 -9.71 23.35
N ALA A 139 4.28 -9.12 22.70
CA ALA A 139 4.69 -7.74 22.94
C ALA A 139 3.73 -6.70 22.31
N GLY A 140 2.88 -7.13 21.40
CA GLY A 140 1.89 -6.28 20.74
C GLY A 140 2.49 -5.15 19.91
N VAL A 141 1.62 -4.26 19.44
CA VAL A 141 2.00 -3.05 18.69
C VAL A 141 2.99 -2.20 19.47
N SER A 142 2.75 -1.99 20.78
CA SER A 142 3.62 -1.16 21.64
C SER A 142 5.05 -1.72 21.72
N GLY A 143 5.19 -3.04 21.83
CA GLY A 143 6.52 -3.67 21.85
C GLY A 143 7.27 -3.53 20.53
N ALA A 144 6.56 -3.67 19.39
CA ALA A 144 7.14 -3.45 18.07
C ALA A 144 7.58 -1.99 17.87
N GLN A 145 6.78 -1.03 18.31
CA GLN A 145 7.10 0.40 18.25
C GLN A 145 8.30 0.76 19.12
N GLN A 146 8.32 0.25 20.36
CA GLN A 146 9.44 0.48 21.28
C GLN A 146 10.75 -0.09 20.72
N PHE A 147 10.70 -1.30 20.13
CA PHE A 147 11.86 -1.89 19.47
C PHE A 147 12.44 -0.97 18.40
N ILE A 148 11.62 -0.38 17.52
CA ILE A 148 12.07 0.55 16.47
C ILE A 148 12.77 1.77 17.08
N LEU A 149 12.17 2.38 18.13
CA LEU A 149 12.75 3.55 18.81
C LEU A 149 14.10 3.26 19.46
N GLU A 150 14.32 2.03 19.91
CA GLU A 150 15.59 1.62 20.52
C GLU A 150 16.62 1.15 19.47
N ASP A 151 16.17 0.53 18.39
CA ASP A 151 17.08 -0.09 17.44
C ASP A 151 17.61 0.89 16.38
N VAL A 152 16.81 1.84 15.87
CA VAL A 152 17.27 2.83 14.90
C VAL A 152 18.53 3.58 15.39
N PRO A 153 18.60 4.11 16.63
CA PRO A 153 19.84 4.72 17.13
C PRO A 153 21.03 3.76 17.18
N ARG A 154 20.79 2.46 17.50
CA ARG A 154 21.85 1.44 17.50
C ARG A 154 22.40 1.19 16.10
N GLN A 155 21.52 1.09 15.09
CA GLN A 155 21.92 0.91 13.70
C GLN A 155 22.69 2.13 13.18
N ILE A 156 22.25 3.35 13.50
CA ILE A 156 22.96 4.58 13.16
C ILE A 156 24.33 4.64 13.83
N ALA A 157 24.44 4.23 15.08
CA ALA A 157 25.72 4.17 15.78
C ALA A 157 26.71 3.17 15.15
N GLN A 158 26.18 2.08 14.60
CA GLN A 158 26.97 1.02 13.97
C GLN A 158 27.37 1.36 12.53
N TYR A 159 26.44 1.83 11.70
CA TYR A 159 26.61 1.99 10.26
C TYR A 159 26.75 3.46 9.80
N GLY A 160 26.50 4.40 10.69
CA GLY A 160 26.53 5.84 10.36
C GLY A 160 25.20 6.35 9.81
N LYS A 161 25.19 7.66 9.53
CA LYS A 161 23.96 8.35 9.06
C LYS A 161 23.54 7.98 7.64
N ASP A 162 24.46 7.46 6.80
CA ASP A 162 24.13 7.01 5.45
C ASP A 162 23.43 5.64 5.45
N THR A 163 22.64 5.40 6.48
CA THR A 163 21.83 4.19 6.68
C THR A 163 20.37 4.50 6.32
N ALA A 164 19.85 3.77 5.36
CA ALA A 164 18.44 3.80 4.98
C ALA A 164 17.64 2.75 5.77
N PHE A 165 16.40 3.07 6.07
CA PHE A 165 15.51 2.23 6.88
C PHE A 165 14.20 1.94 6.16
N PHE A 166 13.77 0.70 6.24
CA PHE A 166 12.48 0.24 5.75
C PHE A 166 11.87 -0.77 6.73
N SER A 167 10.57 -0.70 6.93
CA SER A 167 9.82 -1.68 7.73
C SER A 167 8.65 -2.25 6.93
N THR A 168 8.41 -3.55 7.04
CA THR A 168 7.31 -4.22 6.34
C THR A 168 5.94 -4.03 7.00
N ASN A 169 5.85 -3.39 8.17
CA ASN A 169 4.60 -3.30 8.91
C ASN A 169 4.16 -1.85 9.17
N CYS A 170 2.86 -1.63 9.02
CA CYS A 170 2.24 -0.31 9.17
C CYS A 170 2.39 0.28 10.57
N SER A 171 2.31 -0.54 11.62
CA SER A 171 2.40 -0.06 13.01
C SER A 171 3.77 0.50 13.39
N MET A 172 4.80 0.15 12.63
CA MET A 172 6.18 0.61 12.84
C MET A 172 6.51 1.91 12.09
N GLN A 173 5.65 2.39 11.16
CA GLN A 173 6.02 3.51 10.28
C GLN A 173 6.18 4.83 11.04
N GLU A 174 5.24 5.18 11.92
CA GLU A 174 5.31 6.43 12.69
C GLU A 174 6.58 6.49 13.56
N PRO A 175 6.88 5.49 14.43
CA PRO A 175 8.10 5.54 15.22
C PRO A 175 9.37 5.46 14.37
N LEU A 176 9.34 4.77 13.23
CA LEU A 176 10.47 4.69 12.31
C LEU A 176 10.78 6.05 11.68
N ILE A 177 9.78 6.72 11.11
CA ILE A 177 9.93 8.06 10.53
C ILE A 177 10.49 9.04 11.57
N ARG A 178 9.88 9.06 12.78
CA ARG A 178 10.32 9.94 13.86
C ARG A 178 11.77 9.66 14.29
N SER A 179 12.11 8.40 14.52
CA SER A 179 13.46 8.04 14.97
C SER A 179 14.52 8.31 13.89
N VAL A 180 14.23 8.02 12.61
CA VAL A 180 15.14 8.32 11.51
C VAL A 180 15.35 9.82 11.37
N LEU A 181 14.30 10.63 11.50
CA LEU A 181 14.38 12.09 11.49
C LEU A 181 15.31 12.59 12.61
N GLU A 182 15.08 12.13 13.85
CA GLU A 182 15.87 12.54 15.02
C GLU A 182 17.35 12.14 14.92
N GLN A 183 17.64 10.98 14.34
CA GLN A 183 18.99 10.46 14.20
C GLN A 183 19.71 10.96 12.92
N GLY A 184 18.99 11.57 11.99
CA GLY A 184 19.53 12.06 10.71
C GLY A 184 19.90 10.93 9.76
N GLY A 185 19.18 9.81 9.79
CA GLY A 185 19.27 8.69 8.86
C GLY A 185 18.60 8.97 7.52
N ILE A 186 18.36 7.92 6.75
CA ILE A 186 17.66 7.98 5.46
C ILE A 186 16.35 7.20 5.56
N TYR A 187 15.24 7.83 5.15
CA TYR A 187 13.94 7.18 5.05
C TYR A 187 13.40 7.32 3.62
N PRO A 188 13.56 6.28 2.78
CA PRO A 188 13.21 6.41 1.37
C PRO A 188 11.70 6.44 1.13
N GLN A 189 10.93 5.52 1.69
CA GLN A 189 9.48 5.41 1.48
C GLN A 189 8.81 4.46 2.49
N GLN A 190 7.50 4.61 2.66
CA GLN A 190 6.68 3.75 3.51
C GLN A 190 6.39 2.39 2.84
N CYS A 191 6.03 1.39 3.66
CA CYS A 191 5.61 0.06 3.18
C CYS A 191 4.28 0.09 2.42
N CYS A 192 3.41 1.05 2.70
CA CYS A 192 2.16 1.27 1.97
C CYS A 192 2.22 2.65 1.30
N PRO A 193 2.06 2.73 -0.04
CA PRO A 193 2.22 3.98 -0.77
C PRO A 193 1.17 5.01 -0.38
N SER A 194 1.56 5.98 0.44
CA SER A 194 0.70 7.10 0.82
C SER A 194 1.47 8.15 1.61
N PRO A 195 1.32 9.46 1.34
CA PRO A 195 1.88 10.50 2.18
C PRO A 195 1.18 10.59 3.55
N TYR A 196 -0.02 10.03 3.68
CA TYR A 196 -0.74 9.95 4.96
C TYR A 196 -0.21 8.86 5.89
N HIS A 197 0.63 7.94 5.39
CA HIS A 197 1.09 6.80 6.14
C HIS A 197 2.27 7.13 7.04
N GLY A 198 2.03 7.28 8.33
CA GLY A 198 3.01 7.55 9.38
C GLY A 198 3.46 9.01 9.51
N TYR A 199 3.60 9.75 8.41
CA TYR A 199 4.10 11.13 8.42
C TYR A 199 3.26 12.12 9.23
N PRO A 200 1.91 12.14 9.15
CA PRO A 200 1.12 13.09 9.92
C PRO A 200 1.38 13.01 11.42
N ALA A 201 1.41 11.80 11.95
CA ALA A 201 1.69 11.58 13.37
C ALA A 201 3.16 11.84 13.74
N ALA A 202 4.10 11.36 12.90
CA ALA A 202 5.54 11.53 13.15
C ALA A 202 5.99 12.99 13.15
N LEU A 203 5.41 13.83 12.28
CA LEU A 203 5.76 15.24 12.12
C LEU A 203 4.77 16.21 12.77
N ASN A 204 3.76 15.71 13.50
CA ASN A 204 2.69 16.51 14.09
C ASN A 204 1.97 17.42 13.08
N ILE A 205 1.68 16.90 11.87
CA ILE A 205 0.93 17.61 10.85
C ILE A 205 -0.56 17.60 11.21
N ASN A 206 -1.18 18.78 11.23
CA ASN A 206 -2.62 18.89 11.47
C ASN A 206 -3.39 18.56 10.19
N VAL A 207 -4.12 17.45 10.20
CA VAL A 207 -4.94 16.99 9.08
C VAL A 207 -6.40 17.46 9.15
N SER A 208 -6.79 18.17 10.21
CA SER A 208 -8.15 18.64 10.41
C SER A 208 -8.53 19.67 9.34
N GLY A 209 -9.63 19.43 8.64
CA GLY A 209 -10.09 20.28 7.54
C GLY A 209 -9.40 20.05 6.20
N HIS A 210 -8.44 19.10 6.12
CA HIS A 210 -7.69 18.76 4.92
C HIS A 210 -7.85 17.29 4.52
N ALA A 211 -9.03 16.72 4.79
CA ALA A 211 -9.31 15.34 4.40
C ALA A 211 -9.29 15.20 2.87
N GLY A 212 -8.45 14.29 2.35
CA GLY A 212 -8.28 14.08 0.92
C GLY A 212 -7.42 15.11 0.19
N ASP A 213 -6.95 16.16 0.86
CA ASP A 213 -6.06 17.17 0.27
C ASP A 213 -4.61 16.67 0.26
N VAL A 214 -4.29 15.90 -0.79
CA VAL A 214 -2.97 15.27 -0.96
C VAL A 214 -1.87 16.33 -1.10
N GLN A 215 -2.15 17.44 -1.79
CA GLN A 215 -1.15 18.49 -2.00
C GLN A 215 -0.79 19.18 -0.68
N TYR A 216 -1.79 19.52 0.15
CA TYR A 216 -1.55 20.03 1.50
C TYR A 216 -0.65 19.09 2.32
N MET A 217 -0.89 17.78 2.21
CA MET A 217 -0.09 16.79 2.95
C MET A 217 1.36 16.77 2.47
N LEU A 218 1.59 16.78 1.16
CA LEU A 218 2.93 16.78 0.58
C LEU A 218 3.68 18.07 0.93
N ASP A 219 3.03 19.24 0.81
CA ASP A 219 3.62 20.53 1.14
C ASP A 219 3.98 20.60 2.64
N SER A 220 3.09 20.09 3.51
CA SER A 220 3.34 20.06 4.96
C SER A 220 4.50 19.13 5.34
N ILE A 221 4.64 17.99 4.66
CA ILE A 221 5.79 17.09 4.86
C ILE A 221 7.08 17.78 4.42
N ASP A 222 7.09 18.38 3.23
CA ASP A 222 8.26 19.07 2.69
C ASP A 222 8.70 20.22 3.59
N GLU A 223 7.76 21.06 4.07
CA GLU A 223 8.02 22.12 5.03
C GLU A 223 8.68 21.60 6.30
N LYS A 224 8.13 20.53 6.91
CA LYS A 224 8.66 19.96 8.16
C LYS A 224 10.02 19.31 7.98
N LEU A 225 10.26 18.64 6.86
CA LEU A 225 11.57 18.06 6.55
C LEU A 225 12.60 19.14 6.26
N THR A 226 12.23 20.21 5.57
CA THR A 226 13.09 21.38 5.32
C THR A 226 13.44 22.11 6.62
N GLU A 227 12.46 22.36 7.50
CA GLU A 227 12.70 22.92 8.86
C GLU A 227 13.72 22.09 9.65
N ALA A 228 13.70 20.77 9.47
CA ALA A 228 14.61 19.84 10.14
C ALA A 228 15.96 19.64 9.39
N GLY A 229 16.12 20.19 8.17
CA GLY A 229 17.29 19.98 7.31
C GLY A 229 17.43 18.52 6.83
N GLN A 230 16.30 17.85 6.58
CA GLN A 230 16.23 16.44 6.19
C GLN A 230 15.52 16.22 4.84
N GLU A 231 15.24 17.26 4.07
CA GLU A 231 14.54 17.23 2.79
C GLU A 231 15.25 16.36 1.73
N ALA A 232 16.57 16.22 1.81
CA ALA A 232 17.34 15.35 0.91
C ALA A 232 17.49 13.91 1.42
N ARG A 233 17.06 13.61 2.66
CA ARG A 233 17.29 12.33 3.33
C ARG A 233 16.01 11.57 3.66
N MET A 234 14.86 12.22 3.54
CA MET A 234 13.55 11.60 3.79
C MET A 234 12.60 11.89 2.65
N ALA A 235 11.82 10.89 2.25
CA ALA A 235 10.84 11.03 1.18
C ALA A 235 9.57 10.26 1.50
N THR A 236 8.53 10.54 0.70
CA THR A 236 7.25 9.85 0.76
C THR A 236 6.75 9.52 -0.63
N TRP A 237 5.73 8.67 -0.70
CA TRP A 237 4.96 8.46 -1.93
C TRP A 237 4.11 9.69 -2.23
N GLY A 238 4.02 10.07 -3.51
CA GLY A 238 3.23 11.22 -3.94
C GLY A 238 1.74 10.94 -4.10
N VAL A 239 1.35 9.64 -4.13
CA VAL A 239 -0.04 9.22 -4.35
C VAL A 239 -0.48 8.28 -3.24
N PRO A 240 -1.63 8.55 -2.58
CA PRO A 240 -2.21 7.62 -1.61
C PRO A 240 -2.94 6.50 -2.36
N ILE A 241 -2.23 5.43 -2.70
CA ILE A 241 -2.67 4.44 -3.67
C ILE A 241 -3.98 3.71 -3.28
N ASN A 242 -4.16 3.41 -1.99
CA ASN A 242 -5.39 2.75 -1.54
C ASN A 242 -6.63 3.67 -1.70
N MET A 243 -6.47 4.97 -1.46
CA MET A 243 -7.53 5.95 -1.70
C MET A 243 -7.82 6.06 -3.20
N LEU A 244 -6.77 6.12 -4.02
CA LEU A 244 -6.88 6.16 -5.48
C LEU A 244 -7.67 4.97 -6.02
N MET A 245 -7.38 3.74 -5.57
CA MET A 245 -8.07 2.53 -6.04
C MET A 245 -9.58 2.58 -5.76
N VAL A 246 -9.96 3.04 -4.57
CA VAL A 246 -11.38 3.14 -4.19
C VAL A 246 -12.09 4.24 -4.98
N GLU A 247 -11.48 5.41 -5.09
CA GLU A 247 -12.01 6.54 -5.86
C GLU A 247 -12.11 6.19 -7.35
N ALA A 248 -11.08 5.56 -7.92
CA ALA A 248 -11.10 5.09 -9.29
C ALA A 248 -12.21 4.05 -9.53
N GLY A 249 -12.43 3.16 -8.58
CA GLY A 249 -13.53 2.18 -8.64
C GLY A 249 -14.91 2.84 -8.66
N VAL A 250 -15.12 3.88 -7.86
CA VAL A 250 -16.37 4.65 -7.84
C VAL A 250 -16.58 5.38 -9.16
N ASP A 251 -15.57 6.13 -9.61
CA ASP A 251 -15.66 6.89 -10.86
C ASP A 251 -15.85 5.98 -12.07
N TYR A 252 -15.15 4.84 -12.10
CA TYR A 252 -15.35 3.84 -13.15
C TYR A 252 -16.77 3.27 -13.14
N SER A 253 -17.32 3.02 -11.94
CA SER A 253 -18.70 2.53 -11.82
C SER A 253 -19.70 3.53 -12.41
N ILE A 254 -19.48 4.83 -12.23
CA ILE A 254 -20.31 5.88 -12.86
C ILE A 254 -20.18 5.83 -14.39
N GLU A 255 -18.96 5.76 -14.92
CA GLU A 255 -18.73 5.66 -16.38
C GLU A 255 -19.42 4.43 -16.97
N PHE A 256 -19.34 3.28 -16.29
CA PHE A 256 -20.00 2.05 -16.71
C PHE A 256 -21.53 2.19 -16.72
N LEU A 257 -22.11 2.70 -15.64
CA LEU A 257 -23.57 2.85 -15.52
C LEU A 257 -24.16 3.87 -16.49
N GLU A 258 -23.38 4.85 -16.90
CA GLU A 258 -23.77 5.82 -17.94
C GLU A 258 -23.47 5.33 -19.38
N GLY A 259 -22.97 4.11 -19.54
CA GLY A 259 -22.71 3.49 -20.85
C GLY A 259 -21.52 4.08 -21.59
N ARG A 260 -20.54 4.65 -20.86
CA ARG A 260 -19.32 5.23 -21.44
C ARG A 260 -18.12 4.29 -21.44
N THR A 261 -18.32 3.03 -21.13
CA THR A 261 -17.28 2.00 -21.18
C THR A 261 -17.58 0.97 -22.28
N ASN A 262 -16.54 0.36 -22.81
CA ASN A 262 -16.65 -0.74 -23.77
C ASN A 262 -16.62 -2.09 -23.02
N GLY A 263 -17.80 -2.51 -22.49
CA GLY A 263 -17.92 -3.69 -21.68
C GLY A 263 -17.74 -3.41 -20.18
N ARG A 264 -17.53 -4.47 -19.37
CA ARG A 264 -17.38 -4.37 -17.91
C ARG A 264 -16.02 -3.86 -17.50
N LEU A 265 -14.97 -4.20 -18.23
CA LEU A 265 -13.62 -3.69 -18.09
C LEU A 265 -13.23 -2.99 -19.38
N ASP A 266 -12.99 -1.69 -19.29
CA ASP A 266 -12.39 -0.84 -20.31
C ASP A 266 -11.10 -0.25 -19.76
N GLU A 267 -9.97 -0.87 -20.11
CA GLU A 267 -8.65 -0.48 -19.60
C GLU A 267 -8.29 0.97 -19.91
N GLY A 268 -8.73 1.48 -21.07
CA GLY A 268 -8.49 2.86 -21.49
C GLY A 268 -9.20 3.86 -20.56
N VAL A 269 -10.49 3.59 -20.25
CA VAL A 269 -11.27 4.41 -19.30
C VAL A 269 -10.68 4.32 -17.90
N LEU A 270 -10.37 3.11 -17.41
CA LEU A 270 -9.80 2.91 -16.07
C LEU A 270 -8.46 3.64 -15.93
N ASN A 271 -7.56 3.51 -16.92
CA ASN A 271 -6.26 4.19 -16.92
C ASN A 271 -6.40 5.72 -16.95
N GLY A 272 -7.35 6.24 -17.74
CA GLY A 272 -7.66 7.66 -17.76
C GLY A 272 -8.14 8.21 -16.41
N ILE A 273 -8.98 7.44 -15.70
CA ILE A 273 -9.46 7.78 -14.36
C ILE A 273 -8.29 7.76 -13.35
N VAL A 274 -7.49 6.69 -13.35
CA VAL A 274 -6.33 6.54 -12.47
C VAL A 274 -5.35 7.71 -12.65
N ASN A 275 -4.99 8.05 -13.88
CA ASN A 275 -4.10 9.18 -14.17
C ASN A 275 -4.69 10.52 -13.69
N ARG A 276 -5.99 10.74 -13.86
CA ARG A 276 -6.65 11.97 -13.40
C ARG A 276 -6.60 12.08 -11.88
N ILE A 277 -6.94 11.01 -11.14
CA ILE A 277 -6.93 11.01 -9.66
C ILE A 277 -5.50 11.14 -9.13
N ALA A 278 -4.54 10.49 -9.77
CA ALA A 278 -3.12 10.60 -9.40
C ALA A 278 -2.49 11.98 -9.64
N GLY A 279 -3.21 12.88 -10.33
CA GLY A 279 -2.72 14.23 -10.63
C GLY A 279 -1.87 14.32 -11.90
N GLY A 280 -1.97 13.36 -12.81
CA GLY A 280 -1.31 13.37 -14.12
C GLY A 280 -0.75 12.03 -14.56
N GLU A 281 -0.39 11.95 -15.83
CA GLU A 281 0.24 10.76 -16.42
C GLU A 281 1.56 10.41 -15.73
N GLY A 282 1.80 9.12 -15.51
CA GLY A 282 3.03 8.59 -14.93
C GLY A 282 3.15 8.74 -13.41
N LYS A 283 2.14 9.31 -12.73
CA LYS A 283 2.09 9.40 -11.27
C LYS A 283 1.66 8.09 -10.62
N ALA A 284 0.76 7.36 -11.25
CA ALA A 284 0.39 5.99 -10.96
C ALA A 284 0.29 5.22 -12.28
N GLN A 285 0.61 3.94 -12.26
CA GLN A 285 0.54 3.08 -13.45
C GLN A 285 -0.26 1.83 -13.11
N LEU A 286 -1.10 1.41 -14.05
CA LEU A 286 -1.73 0.10 -14.02
C LEU A 286 -0.81 -0.89 -14.74
N THR A 287 -0.46 -1.97 -14.05
CA THR A 287 0.27 -3.10 -14.61
C THR A 287 -0.47 -4.37 -14.25
N LYS A 288 -0.51 -5.33 -15.17
CA LYS A 288 -1.16 -6.60 -14.87
C LYS A 288 -0.34 -7.44 -13.91
N TYR A 289 -0.99 -8.03 -12.93
CA TYR A 289 -0.37 -8.96 -12.00
C TYR A 289 0.05 -10.24 -12.73
N ASN A 290 1.26 -10.68 -12.50
CA ASN A 290 1.80 -11.90 -13.08
C ASN A 290 2.15 -12.90 -11.97
N GLU A 291 1.59 -14.10 -12.05
CA GLU A 291 1.87 -15.20 -11.14
C GLU A 291 2.37 -16.41 -11.94
N ASP A 292 3.62 -16.80 -11.69
CA ASP A 292 4.28 -17.93 -12.35
C ASP A 292 4.23 -17.88 -13.90
N GLY A 293 4.29 -16.70 -14.48
CA GLY A 293 4.22 -16.47 -15.92
C GLY A 293 2.79 -16.43 -16.49
N VAL A 294 1.78 -16.45 -15.63
CA VAL A 294 0.37 -16.24 -16.00
C VAL A 294 -0.04 -14.83 -15.63
N GLU A 295 -0.43 -14.06 -16.63
CA GLU A 295 -0.97 -12.71 -16.44
C GLU A 295 -2.44 -12.80 -16.02
N LEU A 296 -2.79 -12.15 -14.92
CA LEU A 296 -4.15 -12.05 -14.40
C LEU A 296 -4.73 -10.65 -14.68
N ASP A 297 -6.06 -10.56 -14.79
CA ASP A 297 -6.77 -9.27 -14.95
C ASP A 297 -6.88 -8.51 -13.61
N ASN A 298 -5.74 -8.38 -12.91
CA ASN A 298 -5.55 -7.58 -11.70
C ASN A 298 -4.56 -6.46 -12.00
N TYR A 299 -4.81 -5.25 -11.47
CA TYR A 299 -4.02 -4.04 -11.73
C TYR A 299 -3.52 -3.42 -10.44
#